data_9d82f2e90ebcae9321468ae334dc7b5a
#
_entry.id   9d82f2e90ebcae9321468ae334dc7b5a
#
_cell.length_a   1.000
_cell.length_b   1.000
_cell.length_c   1.000
_cell.angle_alpha   90.00
_cell.angle_beta   90.00
_cell.angle_gamma   90.00
#
_symmetry.space_group_name_H-M   'P 1'
#
loop_
_entity.id
_entity.type
_entity.pdbx_description
1 polymer ?
#
loop_
_entity_poly.entity_id
_entity_poly.type
_entity_poly.pdbx_seq_one_letter_code
_entity_poly.pdbx_strand_id
1 'polypeptide(L)'
;MEATFCFVDLAGFSALTETHGDDAGADLAQRFAAMTQSALRDDGRLVDTVGDAVFLASETPSRMLRAVARLWREAEATPDFPAVRAGIHHGDAVLRDGRWFGTSVNVAARVAALASGGHVLATSAVAAVARTEGIPVEGLGFVALKNIRERMELFSIVIGADSGSAVDPV
;
A
#
# COMPACT_ATOMS: atom_id res chain seq x y z
N MET A 1 -9.27 17.18 7.42
CA MET A 1 -8.90 16.22 8.46
C MET A 1 -7.72 15.38 7.97
N GLU A 2 -6.66 15.34 8.72
CA GLU A 2 -5.50 14.53 8.36
C GLU A 2 -5.72 13.05 8.65
N ALA A 3 -5.31 12.21 7.72
CA ALA A 3 -5.33 10.77 7.86
C ALA A 3 -4.21 10.14 7.02
N THR A 4 -3.94 8.88 7.30
CA THR A 4 -2.97 8.09 6.54
C THR A 4 -3.72 7.12 5.64
N PHE A 5 -3.41 7.16 4.34
CA PHE A 5 -4.05 6.35 3.32
C PHE A 5 -3.04 5.36 2.73
N CYS A 6 -3.50 4.15 2.48
CA CYS A 6 -2.68 3.11 1.88
C CYS A 6 -3.50 2.35 0.85
N PHE A 7 -2.92 2.17 -0.32
CA PHE A 7 -3.41 1.21 -1.32
C PHE A 7 -2.45 0.04 -1.37
N VAL A 8 -3.00 -1.15 -1.34
CA VAL A 8 -2.23 -2.39 -1.40
C VAL A 8 -2.82 -3.27 -2.48
N ASP A 9 -2.00 -3.87 -3.31
CA ASP A 9 -2.44 -4.84 -4.30
C ASP A 9 -1.44 -5.99 -4.47
N LEU A 10 -1.83 -6.96 -5.29
CA LEU A 10 -1.03 -8.14 -5.58
C LEU A 10 -0.27 -7.97 -6.88
N ALA A 11 1.04 -8.16 -6.84
CA ALA A 11 1.85 -8.15 -8.05
C ALA A 11 1.48 -9.35 -8.96
N GLY A 12 1.28 -9.08 -10.25
CA GLY A 12 0.99 -10.11 -11.24
C GLY A 12 -0.42 -10.70 -11.18
N PHE A 13 -1.36 -10.04 -10.50
CA PHE A 13 -2.74 -10.53 -10.36
C PHE A 13 -3.44 -10.75 -11.71
N SER A 14 -3.30 -9.82 -12.64
CA SER A 14 -3.91 -9.94 -13.97
C SER A 14 -3.40 -11.16 -14.74
N ALA A 15 -2.10 -11.39 -14.72
CA ALA A 15 -1.47 -12.55 -15.36
C ALA A 15 -1.92 -13.87 -14.71
N LEU A 16 -2.04 -13.88 -13.38
CA LEU A 16 -2.51 -15.04 -12.63
C LEU A 16 -3.96 -15.37 -13.01
N THR A 17 -4.83 -14.35 -13.08
CA THR A 17 -6.23 -14.51 -13.47
C THR A 17 -6.38 -15.02 -14.90
N GLU A 18 -5.58 -14.51 -15.83
CA GLU A 18 -5.56 -15.00 -17.23
C GLU A 18 -5.13 -16.46 -17.31
N THR A 19 -4.16 -16.87 -16.49
CA THR A 19 -3.63 -18.23 -16.51
C THR A 19 -4.54 -19.24 -15.81
N HIS A 20 -5.11 -18.86 -14.65
CA HIS A 20 -5.86 -19.77 -13.78
C HIS A 20 -7.38 -19.54 -13.77
N GLY A 21 -7.86 -18.51 -14.44
CA GLY A 21 -9.28 -18.21 -14.58
C GLY A 21 -9.80 -17.23 -13.53
N ASP A 22 -11.03 -16.76 -13.77
CA ASP A 22 -11.68 -15.72 -12.96
C ASP A 22 -12.02 -16.21 -11.54
N ASP A 23 -12.42 -17.47 -11.40
CA ASP A 23 -12.74 -18.03 -10.09
C ASP A 23 -11.51 -18.07 -9.18
N ALA A 24 -10.36 -18.49 -9.70
CA ALA A 24 -9.11 -18.49 -8.96
C ALA A 24 -8.68 -17.07 -8.58
N GLY A 25 -8.86 -16.11 -9.49
CA GLY A 25 -8.60 -14.71 -9.23
C GLY A 25 -9.50 -14.14 -8.11
N ALA A 26 -10.80 -14.45 -8.17
CA ALA A 26 -11.76 -14.02 -7.16
C ALA A 26 -11.43 -14.62 -5.78
N ASP A 27 -11.09 -15.90 -5.73
CA ASP A 27 -10.70 -16.57 -4.48
C ASP A 27 -9.46 -15.92 -3.86
N LEU A 28 -8.46 -15.63 -4.68
CA LEU A 28 -7.23 -14.98 -4.22
C LEU A 28 -7.51 -13.55 -3.72
N ALA A 29 -8.33 -12.78 -4.44
CA ALA A 29 -8.69 -11.43 -4.03
C ALA A 29 -9.44 -11.44 -2.68
N GLN A 30 -10.35 -12.38 -2.48
CA GLN A 30 -11.08 -12.53 -1.21
C GLN A 30 -10.15 -12.92 -0.07
N ARG A 31 -9.24 -13.86 -0.30
CA ARG A 31 -8.24 -14.26 0.70
C ARG A 31 -7.33 -13.09 1.08
N PHE A 32 -6.93 -12.30 0.11
CA PHE A 32 -6.10 -11.13 0.34
C PHE A 32 -6.85 -10.06 1.17
N ALA A 33 -8.10 -9.79 0.83
CA ALA A 33 -8.93 -8.85 1.59
C ALA A 33 -9.11 -9.31 3.04
N ALA A 34 -9.35 -10.60 3.26
CA ALA A 34 -9.48 -11.17 4.61
C ALA A 34 -8.16 -11.09 5.40
N MET A 35 -7.04 -11.37 4.75
CA MET A 35 -5.70 -11.24 5.33
C MET A 35 -5.41 -9.80 5.74
N THR A 36 -5.75 -8.84 4.87
CA THR A 36 -5.59 -7.41 5.13
C THR A 36 -6.46 -6.97 6.31
N GLN A 37 -7.72 -7.37 6.32
CA GLN A 37 -8.65 -7.03 7.42
C GLN A 37 -8.11 -7.56 8.76
N SER A 38 -7.61 -8.76 8.78
CA SER A 38 -7.00 -9.36 9.97
C SER A 38 -5.75 -8.61 10.43
N ALA A 39 -4.92 -8.17 9.50
CA ALA A 39 -3.68 -7.44 9.80
C ALA A 39 -3.94 -6.03 10.34
N LEU A 40 -5.07 -5.42 10.03
CA LEU A 40 -5.41 -4.07 10.48
C LEU A 40 -5.60 -4.00 12.00
N ARG A 41 -6.28 -4.96 12.61
CA ARG A 41 -6.65 -4.91 14.03
C ARG A 41 -7.31 -3.58 14.35
N ASP A 42 -6.80 -2.86 15.38
CA ASP A 42 -7.27 -1.54 15.78
C ASP A 42 -6.47 -0.39 15.16
N ASP A 43 -5.54 -0.71 14.27
CA ASP A 43 -4.61 0.28 13.69
C ASP A 43 -5.15 0.98 12.45
N GLY A 44 -6.26 0.53 11.90
CA GLY A 44 -6.86 1.15 10.72
C GLY A 44 -8.14 0.47 10.29
N ARG A 45 -8.62 0.91 9.14
CA ARG A 45 -9.89 0.44 8.57
C ARG A 45 -9.69 0.08 7.10
N LEU A 46 -10.25 -1.04 6.69
CA LEU A 46 -10.41 -1.35 5.28
C LEU A 46 -11.62 -0.54 4.78
N VAL A 47 -11.35 0.40 3.87
CA VAL A 47 -12.35 1.34 3.36
C VAL A 47 -13.09 0.75 2.16
N ASP A 48 -12.34 0.15 1.25
CA ASP A 48 -12.92 -0.38 0.00
C ASP A 48 -12.00 -1.44 -0.61
N THR A 49 -12.57 -2.23 -1.51
CA THR A 49 -11.83 -3.19 -2.34
C THR A 49 -12.20 -2.99 -3.81
N VAL A 50 -11.20 -3.00 -4.68
CA VAL A 50 -11.39 -2.92 -6.14
C VAL A 50 -10.51 -3.99 -6.78
N GLY A 51 -11.13 -5.09 -7.26
CA GLY A 51 -10.38 -6.23 -7.78
C GLY A 51 -9.47 -6.82 -6.70
N ASP A 52 -8.17 -6.85 -6.97
CA ASP A 52 -7.14 -7.28 -6.03
C ASP A 52 -6.60 -6.13 -5.15
N ALA A 53 -7.05 -4.91 -5.37
CA ALA A 53 -6.59 -3.76 -4.59
C ALA A 53 -7.46 -3.54 -3.36
N VAL A 54 -6.83 -3.19 -2.24
CA VAL A 54 -7.52 -2.78 -1.02
C VAL A 54 -7.12 -1.35 -0.67
N PHE A 55 -8.12 -0.56 -0.25
CA PHE A 55 -7.92 0.80 0.21
C PHE A 55 -8.07 0.85 1.72
N LEU A 56 -7.05 1.35 2.40
CA LEU A 56 -6.97 1.41 3.86
C LEU A 56 -6.85 2.86 4.32
N ALA A 57 -7.42 3.15 5.47
CA ALA A 57 -7.25 4.43 6.15
C ALA A 57 -6.90 4.21 7.62
N SER A 58 -6.04 5.07 8.15
CA SER A 58 -5.62 5.06 9.54
C SER A 58 -5.46 6.50 10.04
N GLU A 59 -5.51 6.68 11.34
CA GLU A 59 -5.35 8.01 11.95
C GLU A 59 -3.91 8.54 11.80
N THR A 60 -2.93 7.67 11.90
CA THR A 60 -1.52 8.07 11.92
C THR A 60 -0.65 7.17 11.04
N PRO A 61 0.49 7.71 10.53
CA PRO A 61 1.47 6.88 9.82
C PRO A 61 1.98 5.70 10.65
N SER A 62 2.19 5.88 11.94
CA SER A 62 2.67 4.82 12.83
C SER A 62 1.74 3.62 12.87
N ARG A 63 0.44 3.87 13.00
CA ARG A 63 -0.58 2.82 12.99
C ARG A 63 -0.61 2.09 11.65
N MET A 64 -0.58 2.85 10.55
CA MET A 64 -0.58 2.25 9.21
C MET A 64 0.66 1.37 8.99
N LEU A 65 1.83 1.84 9.41
CA LEU A 65 3.07 1.07 9.29
C LEU A 65 3.01 -0.24 10.06
N ARG A 66 2.41 -0.26 11.26
CA ARG A 66 2.22 -1.50 12.01
C ARG A 66 1.31 -2.49 11.28
N ALA A 67 0.20 -2.00 10.76
CA ALA A 67 -0.74 -2.84 10.00
C ALA A 67 -0.08 -3.42 8.75
N VAL A 68 0.63 -2.60 7.99
CA VAL A 68 1.34 -3.04 6.78
C VAL A 68 2.44 -4.05 7.11
N ALA A 69 3.18 -3.84 8.20
CA ALA A 69 4.21 -4.79 8.63
C ALA A 69 3.60 -6.17 8.97
N ARG A 70 2.45 -6.20 9.63
CA ARG A 70 1.74 -7.45 9.92
C ARG A 70 1.27 -8.15 8.64
N LEU A 71 0.73 -7.38 7.70
CA LEU A 71 0.29 -7.91 6.40
C LEU A 71 1.46 -8.52 5.63
N TRP A 72 2.58 -7.82 5.56
CA TRP A 72 3.79 -8.33 4.89
C TRP A 72 4.27 -9.63 5.50
N ARG A 73 4.33 -9.70 6.80
CA ARG A 73 4.75 -10.90 7.53
C ARG A 73 3.86 -12.10 7.23
N GLU A 74 2.55 -11.88 7.20
CA GLU A 74 1.59 -12.94 6.92
C GLU A 74 1.66 -13.39 5.45
N ALA A 75 1.78 -12.45 4.53
CA ALA A 75 1.91 -12.75 3.10
C ALA A 75 3.18 -13.56 2.80
N GLU A 76 4.31 -13.15 3.38
CA GLU A 76 5.59 -13.87 3.23
C GLU A 76 5.55 -15.27 3.86
N ALA A 77 4.80 -15.45 4.94
CA ALA A 77 4.65 -16.75 5.61
C ALA A 77 3.66 -17.67 4.91
N THR A 78 2.86 -17.19 3.98
CA THR A 78 1.87 -17.98 3.26
C THR A 78 2.50 -18.61 2.01
N PRO A 79 2.58 -19.94 1.90
CA PRO A 79 3.18 -20.58 0.73
C PRO A 79 2.46 -20.19 -0.57
N ASP A 80 3.25 -19.91 -1.60
CA ASP A 80 2.79 -19.58 -2.96
C ASP A 80 1.90 -18.33 -3.04
N PHE A 81 1.89 -17.50 -2.00
CA PHE A 81 1.14 -16.24 -2.03
C PHE A 81 1.90 -15.22 -2.86
N PRO A 82 1.20 -14.48 -3.76
CA PRO A 82 1.85 -13.48 -4.62
C PRO A 82 2.50 -12.37 -3.80
N ALA A 83 3.52 -11.74 -4.37
CA ALA A 83 4.13 -10.57 -3.77
C ALA A 83 3.11 -9.43 -3.66
N VAL A 84 3.14 -8.73 -2.54
CA VAL A 84 2.26 -7.61 -2.23
C VAL A 84 3.02 -6.31 -2.46
N ARG A 85 2.34 -5.28 -2.94
CA ARG A 85 2.93 -3.95 -3.08
C ARG A 85 2.00 -2.89 -2.50
N ALA A 86 2.56 -1.82 -1.95
CA ALA A 86 1.78 -0.78 -1.28
C ALA A 86 2.32 0.62 -1.54
N GLY A 87 1.41 1.59 -1.46
CA GLY A 87 1.75 3.01 -1.42
C GLY A 87 1.04 3.67 -0.25
N ILE A 88 1.77 4.47 0.51
CA ILE A 88 1.27 5.12 1.73
C ILE A 88 1.50 6.62 1.67
N HIS A 89 0.46 7.39 1.98
CA HIS A 89 0.54 8.85 2.06
C HIS A 89 -0.27 9.35 3.25
N HIS A 90 0.25 10.36 3.92
CA HIS A 90 -0.44 11.04 5.01
C HIS A 90 -0.75 12.48 4.59
N GLY A 91 -1.98 12.92 4.73
CA GLY A 91 -2.37 14.27 4.37
C GLY A 91 -3.85 14.54 4.62
N ASP A 92 -4.28 15.74 4.23
CA ASP A 92 -5.65 16.17 4.41
C ASP A 92 -6.61 15.54 3.41
N ALA A 93 -7.78 15.15 3.92
CA ALA A 93 -8.89 14.67 3.09
C ALA A 93 -10.22 14.94 3.79
N VAL A 94 -11.29 14.77 3.05
CA VAL A 94 -12.66 14.96 3.54
C VAL A 94 -13.36 13.63 3.67
N LEU A 95 -13.91 13.35 4.85
CA LEU A 95 -14.74 12.17 5.08
C LEU A 95 -16.22 12.59 5.05
N ARG A 96 -16.97 12.02 4.12
CA ARG A 96 -18.43 12.24 4.01
C ARG A 96 -19.12 10.91 3.75
N ASP A 97 -20.14 10.62 4.56
CA ASP A 97 -20.93 9.39 4.44
C ASP A 97 -20.09 8.12 4.34
N GLY A 98 -19.04 8.05 5.17
CA GLY A 98 -18.10 6.92 5.20
C GLY A 98 -17.12 6.83 4.02
N ARG A 99 -17.10 7.83 3.14
CA ARG A 99 -16.21 7.87 1.97
C ARG A 99 -15.19 8.99 2.09
N TRP A 100 -13.96 8.68 1.71
CA TRP A 100 -12.87 9.62 1.69
C TRP A 100 -12.73 10.28 0.33
N PHE A 101 -12.54 11.61 0.34
CA PHE A 101 -12.35 12.43 -0.87
C PHE A 101 -11.15 13.35 -0.69
N GLY A 102 -10.38 13.52 -1.74
CA GLY A 102 -9.30 14.51 -1.77
C GLY A 102 -8.04 14.02 -2.47
N THR A 103 -7.14 14.97 -2.69
CA THR A 103 -5.87 14.73 -3.36
C THR A 103 -5.01 13.71 -2.63
N SER A 104 -5.06 13.70 -1.29
CA SER A 104 -4.26 12.76 -0.49
C SER A 104 -4.60 11.30 -0.77
N VAL A 105 -5.87 10.99 -1.04
CA VAL A 105 -6.28 9.63 -1.44
C VAL A 105 -5.68 9.28 -2.80
N ASN A 106 -5.74 10.22 -3.74
CA ASN A 106 -5.18 10.04 -5.09
C ASN A 106 -3.66 9.85 -5.06
N VAL A 107 -2.97 10.61 -4.21
CA VAL A 107 -1.51 10.46 -4.03
C VAL A 107 -1.17 9.05 -3.58
N ALA A 108 -1.84 8.54 -2.55
CA ALA A 108 -1.59 7.17 -2.06
C ALA A 108 -1.79 6.13 -3.18
N ALA A 109 -2.84 6.26 -3.98
CA ALA A 109 -3.10 5.36 -5.11
C ALA A 109 -2.01 5.43 -6.17
N ARG A 110 -1.54 6.63 -6.51
CA ARG A 110 -0.48 6.82 -7.50
C ARG A 110 0.87 6.31 -7.02
N VAL A 111 1.17 6.48 -5.74
CA VAL A 111 2.39 5.94 -5.13
C VAL A 111 2.37 4.40 -5.18
N ALA A 112 1.25 3.79 -4.82
CA ALA A 112 1.10 2.33 -4.89
C ALA A 112 1.32 1.79 -6.31
N ALA A 113 0.83 2.50 -7.33
CA ALA A 113 0.99 2.10 -8.73
C ALA A 113 2.45 2.08 -9.19
N LEU A 114 3.34 2.79 -8.52
CA LEU A 114 4.77 2.80 -8.83
C LEU A 114 5.57 1.72 -8.10
N ALA A 115 4.99 1.09 -7.08
CA ALA A 115 5.71 0.10 -6.29
C ALA A 115 5.87 -1.22 -7.05
N SER A 116 7.05 -1.80 -6.96
CA SER A 116 7.32 -3.18 -7.40
C SER A 116 6.80 -4.19 -6.39
N GLY A 117 6.57 -5.41 -6.81
CA GLY A 117 6.15 -6.50 -5.90
C GLY A 117 7.11 -6.68 -4.73
N GLY A 118 6.57 -6.78 -3.53
CA GLY A 118 7.32 -6.91 -2.29
C GLY A 118 7.70 -5.58 -1.64
N HIS A 119 7.43 -4.44 -2.29
CA HIS A 119 7.88 -3.13 -1.84
C HIS A 119 6.75 -2.26 -1.30
N VAL A 120 7.10 -1.41 -0.33
CA VAL A 120 6.24 -0.37 0.24
C VAL A 120 6.85 0.97 -0.10
N LEU A 121 6.13 1.79 -0.85
CA LEU A 121 6.53 3.17 -1.14
C LEU A 121 5.72 4.14 -0.29
N ALA A 122 6.33 5.25 0.07
CA ALA A 122 5.67 6.26 0.88
C ALA A 122 6.17 7.66 0.54
N THR A 123 5.39 8.65 0.92
CA THR A 123 5.80 10.05 0.86
C THR A 123 6.45 10.50 2.17
N SER A 124 6.92 11.75 2.23
CA SER A 124 7.87 12.22 3.25
C SER A 124 7.35 12.13 4.69
N ALA A 125 6.08 12.45 4.94
CA ALA A 125 5.55 12.42 6.31
C ALA A 125 5.56 10.99 6.88
N VAL A 126 5.23 9.99 6.07
CA VAL A 126 5.26 8.58 6.46
C VAL A 126 6.70 8.11 6.66
N ALA A 127 7.60 8.48 5.75
CA ALA A 127 9.02 8.14 5.83
C ALA A 127 9.67 8.70 7.10
N ALA A 128 9.32 9.93 7.49
CA ALA A 128 9.82 10.54 8.72
C ALA A 128 9.43 9.74 9.97
N VAL A 129 8.18 9.30 10.04
CA VAL A 129 7.70 8.46 11.14
C VAL A 129 8.39 7.09 11.13
N ALA A 130 8.55 6.48 9.97
CA ALA A 130 9.25 5.20 9.85
C ALA A 130 10.68 5.29 10.40
N ARG A 131 11.41 6.35 10.05
CA ARG A 131 12.78 6.59 10.59
C ARG A 131 12.78 6.73 12.10
N THR A 132 11.85 7.48 12.66
CA THR A 132 11.71 7.66 14.10
C THR A 132 11.48 6.32 14.82
N GLU A 133 10.76 5.40 14.19
CA GLU A 133 10.48 4.08 14.74
C GLU A 133 11.56 3.03 14.43
N GLY A 134 12.67 3.44 13.82
CA GLY A 134 13.79 2.54 13.51
C GLY A 134 13.55 1.64 12.29
N ILE A 135 12.54 1.94 11.47
CA ILE A 135 12.30 1.21 10.24
C ILE A 135 13.22 1.78 9.15
N PRO A 136 14.02 0.95 8.46
CA PRO A 136 14.90 1.45 7.41
C PRO A 136 14.14 2.10 6.27
N VAL A 137 14.63 3.24 5.79
CA VAL A 137 14.03 4.03 4.73
C VAL A 137 15.09 4.38 3.70
N GLU A 138 14.77 4.18 2.42
CA GLU A 138 15.63 4.54 1.30
C GLU A 138 14.96 5.64 0.47
N GLY A 139 15.67 6.74 0.22
CA GLY A 139 15.17 7.83 -0.62
C GLY A 139 15.24 7.47 -2.10
N LEU A 140 14.15 7.75 -2.83
CA LEU A 140 14.05 7.48 -4.26
C LEU A 140 14.05 8.75 -5.12
N GLY A 141 14.12 9.92 -4.49
CA GLY A 141 14.10 11.21 -5.17
C GLY A 141 12.68 11.70 -5.47
N PHE A 142 12.60 12.77 -6.26
CA PHE A 142 11.34 13.40 -6.63
C PHE A 142 10.78 12.75 -7.89
N VAL A 143 9.49 12.46 -7.89
CA VAL A 143 8.79 11.77 -8.97
C VAL A 143 7.53 12.54 -9.34
N ALA A 144 7.26 12.64 -10.64
CA ALA A 144 6.00 13.17 -11.13
C ALA A 144 4.92 12.09 -11.05
N LEU A 145 3.83 12.37 -10.37
CA LEU A 145 2.68 11.46 -10.26
C LEU A 145 1.57 11.93 -11.19
N LYS A 146 0.94 10.99 -11.89
CA LYS A 146 -0.15 11.29 -12.82
C LYS A 146 -1.28 12.04 -12.13
N ASN A 147 -1.67 13.20 -12.70
CA ASN A 147 -2.73 14.08 -12.20
C ASN A 147 -2.44 14.73 -10.84
N ILE A 148 -1.21 14.67 -10.36
CA ILE A 148 -0.75 15.40 -9.18
C ILE A 148 0.15 16.53 -9.67
N ARG A 149 -0.19 17.75 -9.25
CA ARG A 149 0.43 18.98 -9.78
C ARG A 149 1.92 19.07 -9.49
N GLU A 150 2.30 18.79 -8.25
CA GLU A 150 3.68 18.91 -7.80
C GLU A 150 4.38 17.55 -7.80
N ARG A 151 5.68 17.56 -8.07
CA ARG A 151 6.51 16.37 -7.89
C ARG A 151 6.59 16.02 -6.41
N MET A 152 6.51 14.74 -6.11
CA MET A 152 6.55 14.22 -4.74
C MET A 152 7.86 13.49 -4.51
N GLU A 153 8.46 13.73 -3.35
CA GLU A 153 9.60 12.92 -2.92
C GLU A 153 9.10 11.57 -2.42
N LEU A 154 9.65 10.49 -2.96
CA LEU A 154 9.26 9.13 -2.63
C LEU A 154 10.36 8.40 -1.87
N PHE A 155 9.93 7.45 -1.05
CA PHE A 155 10.81 6.65 -0.21
C PHE A 155 10.35 5.19 -0.25
N SER A 156 11.32 4.28 -0.22
CA SER A 156 11.05 2.87 0.02
C SER A 156 11.14 2.61 1.53
N ILE A 157 10.08 2.05 2.08
CA ILE A 157 10.04 1.62 3.48
C ILE A 157 10.41 0.14 3.50
N VAL A 158 11.51 -0.21 4.14
CA VAL A 158 12.04 -1.57 4.12
C VAL A 158 11.29 -2.42 5.13
N ILE A 159 10.27 -3.12 4.66
CA ILE A 159 9.44 -4.05 5.42
C ILE A 159 9.55 -5.42 4.74
N GLY A 160 9.93 -6.43 5.50
CA GLY A 160 10.09 -7.78 4.98
C GLY A 160 11.38 -8.00 4.21
N ALA A 161 11.47 -9.12 3.47
CA ALA A 161 12.62 -9.46 2.66
C ALA A 161 12.63 -8.63 1.38
N ASP A 162 13.60 -7.72 1.25
CA ASP A 162 13.72 -6.83 0.11
C ASP A 162 14.64 -7.44 -0.96
N SER A 163 14.15 -7.53 -2.21
CA SER A 163 14.95 -8.01 -3.34
C SER A 163 14.56 -7.27 -4.61
N GLY A 164 15.55 -6.70 -5.30
CA GLY A 164 15.37 -6.02 -6.57
C GLY A 164 15.02 -4.53 -6.44
N SER A 165 14.49 -3.95 -7.52
CA SER A 165 14.15 -2.52 -7.58
C SER A 165 12.81 -2.24 -6.89
N ALA A 166 12.76 -1.18 -6.08
CA ALA A 166 11.55 -0.75 -5.39
C ALA A 166 10.52 -0.10 -6.31
N VAL A 167 10.93 0.34 -7.49
CA VAL A 167 10.08 1.02 -8.47
C VAL A 167 10.02 0.19 -9.75
N ASP A 168 8.82 0.00 -10.30
CA ASP A 168 8.66 -0.70 -11.55
C ASP A 168 9.33 0.09 -12.70
N PRO A 169 10.06 -0.59 -13.59
CA PRO A 169 10.58 0.07 -14.79
C PRO A 169 9.41 0.50 -15.68
N VAL A 170 9.51 1.70 -16.19
CA VAL A 170 8.47 2.28 -17.05
C VAL A 170 8.69 1.84 -18.49
#